data_99d0d257a1b5a57e59fa285c1faeb2c2
#
_entry.id   99d0d257a1b5a57e59fa285c1faeb2c2
#
_cell.length_a   1.000
_cell.length_b   1.000
_cell.length_c   1.000
_cell.angle_alpha   90.00
_cell.angle_beta   90.00
_cell.angle_gamma   90.00
#
_symmetry.space_group_name_H-M   'P 1'
#
loop_
_entity.id
_entity.type
_entity.pdbx_description
1 polymer ?
#
loop_
_entity_poly.entity_id
_entity_poly.type
_entity_poly.pdbx_seq_one_letter_code
_entity_poly.pdbx_strand_id
1 'polypeptide(L)' 'MKITTKVKDPYTLGQVIQQSRMILGVSQRELAKELGISQKWVWEMEQGKPGILMDRLFSILKRTGVTLSAEFEVEDMREK' A
#
# COMPACT_ATOMS: atom_id res chain seq x y z
N MET A 1 2.57 -11.12 14.30
CA MET A 1 2.95 -9.75 14.70
C MET A 1 2.28 -8.73 13.79
N LYS A 2 1.71 -7.71 14.40
CA LYS A 2 0.93 -6.72 13.67
C LYS A 2 1.74 -5.45 13.50
N ILE A 3 1.77 -4.93 12.28
CA ILE A 3 2.47 -3.70 11.98
C ILE A 3 1.44 -2.62 11.66
N THR A 4 1.60 -1.46 12.28
CA THR A 4 0.73 -0.31 12.02
C THR A 4 1.59 0.86 11.59
N THR A 5 1.18 1.53 10.53
CA THR A 5 1.92 2.68 10.03
C THR A 5 0.95 3.75 9.54
N LYS A 6 1.36 5.00 9.64
CA LYS A 6 0.53 6.10 9.16
C LYS A 6 0.63 6.21 7.65
N VAL A 7 -0.49 6.52 7.03
CA VAL A 7 -0.57 6.71 5.58
C VAL A 7 -0.87 8.18 5.34
N LYS A 8 0.16 8.93 4.94
CA LYS A 8 0.07 10.39 4.80
C LYS A 8 -0.17 10.86 3.37
N ASP A 9 0.21 10.04 2.41
CA ASP A 9 0.18 10.44 1.01
C ASP A 9 0.22 9.18 0.14
N PRO A 10 0.06 9.32 -1.17
CA PRO A 10 0.11 8.16 -2.06
C PRO A 10 1.43 7.41 -1.98
N TYR A 11 2.52 8.10 -1.71
CA TYR A 11 3.82 7.46 -1.60
C TYR A 11 3.88 6.49 -0.42
N THR A 12 3.46 6.93 0.76
CA THR A 12 3.46 6.05 1.94
C THR A 12 2.48 4.91 1.78
N LEU A 13 1.34 5.15 1.13
CA LEU A 13 0.40 4.07 0.83
C LEU A 13 1.05 3.04 -0.09
N GLY A 14 1.76 3.52 -1.12
CA GLY A 14 2.46 2.63 -2.04
C GLY A 14 3.49 1.76 -1.33
N GLN A 15 4.22 2.33 -0.38
CA GLN A 15 5.19 1.57 0.40
C GLN A 15 4.52 0.48 1.23
N VAL A 16 3.36 0.77 1.81
CA VAL A 16 2.62 -0.23 2.58
C VAL A 16 2.19 -1.39 1.68
N ILE A 17 1.69 -1.05 0.49
CA ILE A 17 1.28 -2.08 -0.47
C ILE A 17 2.46 -2.96 -0.84
N GLN A 18 3.61 -2.34 -1.14
CA GLN A 18 4.80 -3.09 -1.51
C GLN A 18 5.27 -3.98 -0.38
N GLN A 19 5.38 -3.45 0.82
CA GLN A 19 5.85 -4.23 1.97
C GLN A 19 4.93 -5.39 2.30
N SER A 20 3.63 -5.15 2.31
CA SER A 20 2.68 -6.22 2.63
C SER A 20 2.69 -7.31 1.55
N ARG A 21 2.84 -6.91 0.28
CA ARG A 21 2.96 -7.86 -0.81
C ARG A 21 4.21 -8.72 -0.66
N MET A 22 5.34 -8.09 -0.36
CA MET A 22 6.61 -8.79 -0.21
C MET A 22 6.59 -9.76 0.97
N ILE A 23 5.95 -9.36 2.06
CA ILE A 23 5.80 -10.23 3.22
C ILE A 23 5.01 -11.48 2.87
N LEU A 24 4.00 -11.34 2.03
CA LEU A 24 3.23 -12.49 1.57
C LEU A 24 3.98 -13.35 0.55
N GLY A 25 5.12 -12.86 0.05
CA GLY A 25 5.89 -13.57 -0.94
C GLY A 25 5.26 -13.56 -2.32
N VAL A 26 4.44 -12.56 -2.61
CA VAL A 26 3.72 -12.45 -3.88
C VAL A 26 4.38 -11.40 -4.75
N SER A 27 4.67 -11.74 -6.00
CA SER A 27 5.27 -10.80 -6.94
C SER A 27 4.21 -9.81 -7.46
N GLN A 28 4.69 -8.70 -8.03
CA GLN A 28 3.76 -7.75 -8.65
C GLN A 28 2.95 -8.43 -9.76
N ARG A 29 3.62 -9.29 -10.53
CA ARG A 29 2.95 -10.01 -11.62
C ARG A 29 1.85 -10.92 -11.08
N GLU A 30 2.15 -11.66 -10.02
CA GLU A 30 1.18 -12.57 -9.42
C GLU A 30 -0.01 -11.81 -8.86
N LEU A 31 0.25 -10.72 -8.15
CA LEU A 31 -0.82 -9.91 -7.59
C LEU A 31 -1.71 -9.33 -8.69
N ALA A 32 -1.09 -8.80 -9.73
CA ALA A 32 -1.83 -8.23 -10.86
C ALA A 32 -2.71 -9.29 -11.52
N LYS A 33 -2.17 -10.50 -11.70
CA LYS A 33 -2.91 -11.59 -12.31
C LYS A 33 -4.11 -11.99 -11.44
N GLU A 34 -3.90 -12.10 -10.15
CA GLU A 34 -4.98 -12.48 -9.24
C GLU A 34 -6.11 -11.48 -9.23
N LEU A 35 -5.79 -10.19 -9.36
CA LEU A 35 -6.78 -9.13 -9.28
C LEU A 35 -7.32 -8.72 -10.66
N GLY A 36 -6.78 -9.28 -11.73
CA GLY A 36 -7.23 -8.92 -13.07
C GLY A 36 -6.85 -7.51 -13.49
N ILE A 37 -5.72 -7.02 -13.02
CA ILE A 37 -5.20 -5.69 -13.36
C ILE A 37 -3.81 -5.83 -13.96
N SER A 38 -3.28 -4.74 -14.52
CA SER A 38 -1.96 -4.79 -15.15
C SER A 38 -0.86 -4.72 -14.09
N GLN A 39 0.27 -5.35 -14.39
CA GLN A 39 1.44 -5.24 -13.53
C GLN A 39 1.93 -3.80 -13.45
N LYS A 40 1.83 -3.07 -14.55
CA LYS A 40 2.23 -1.66 -14.57
C LYS A 40 1.42 -0.86 -13.57
N TRP A 41 0.13 -1.15 -13.46
CA TRP A 41 -0.75 -0.46 -12.50
C TRP A 41 -0.30 -0.73 -11.07
N VAL A 42 0.03 -2.00 -10.75
CA VAL A 42 0.53 -2.35 -9.42
C VAL A 42 1.84 -1.60 -9.13
N TRP A 43 2.74 -1.60 -10.11
CA TRP A 43 4.02 -0.90 -9.97
C TRP A 43 3.81 0.59 -9.69
N GLU A 44 2.92 1.23 -10.46
CA GLU A 44 2.65 2.65 -10.30
C GLU A 44 2.08 2.97 -8.92
N MET A 45 1.18 2.12 -8.41
CA MET A 45 0.62 2.32 -7.09
C MET A 45 1.69 2.20 -6.01
N GLU A 46 2.61 1.25 -6.18
CA GLU A 46 3.69 1.08 -5.21
C GLU A 46 4.67 2.24 -5.24
N GLN A 47 4.81 2.90 -6.37
CA GLN A 47 5.67 4.08 -6.49
C GLN A 47 5.00 5.35 -5.98
N GLY A 48 3.72 5.28 -5.66
CA GLY A 48 2.98 6.47 -5.24
C GLY A 48 2.80 7.46 -6.37
N LYS A 49 2.63 6.97 -7.59
CA LYS A 49 2.51 7.82 -8.74
C LYS A 49 1.37 8.83 -8.58
N PRO A 50 1.62 10.11 -8.84
CA PRO A 50 0.58 11.13 -8.69
C PRO A 50 -0.61 10.88 -9.59
N GLY A 51 -1.80 11.18 -9.07
CA GLY A 51 -3.03 11.10 -9.83
C GLY A 51 -4.06 11.99 -9.18
N ILE A 52 -4.93 12.56 -10.01
CA ILE A 52 -5.91 13.53 -9.52
C ILE A 52 -6.74 12.98 -8.37
N LEU A 53 -7.25 11.77 -8.53
CA LEU A 53 -8.11 11.17 -7.52
C LEU A 53 -7.39 11.02 -6.18
N MET A 54 -6.18 10.46 -6.21
CA MET A 54 -5.43 10.23 -4.97
C MET A 54 -4.98 11.54 -4.34
N ASP A 55 -4.56 12.49 -5.15
CA ASP A 55 -4.13 13.79 -4.64
C ASP A 55 -5.30 14.50 -3.95
N ARG A 56 -6.47 14.46 -4.56
CA ARG A 56 -7.66 15.08 -3.97
C ARG A 56 -8.08 14.37 -2.69
N LEU A 57 -8.02 13.06 -2.67
CA LEU A 57 -8.36 12.28 -1.48
C LEU A 57 -7.48 12.69 -0.30
N PHE A 58 -6.17 12.68 -0.50
CA PHE A 58 -5.26 13.02 0.59
C PHE A 58 -5.35 14.50 0.97
N SER A 59 -5.67 15.37 0.03
CA SER A 59 -5.90 16.79 0.33
C SER A 59 -7.11 16.97 1.24
N ILE A 60 -8.19 16.24 0.95
CA ILE A 60 -9.40 16.30 1.77
C ILE A 60 -9.12 15.78 3.17
N LEU A 61 -8.40 14.67 3.28
CA LEU A 61 -8.06 14.11 4.57
C LEU A 61 -7.25 15.11 5.40
N LYS A 62 -6.27 15.72 4.76
CA LYS A 62 -5.43 16.70 5.44
C LYS A 62 -6.23 17.92 5.91
N ARG A 63 -7.11 18.41 5.05
CA ARG A 63 -7.91 19.59 5.38
C ARG A 63 -8.90 19.32 6.51
N THR A 64 -9.45 18.11 6.56
CA THR A 64 -10.44 17.76 7.57
C THR A 64 -9.82 17.21 8.84
N GLY A 65 -8.50 17.08 8.88
CA GLY A 65 -7.82 16.59 10.08
C GLY A 65 -7.94 15.10 10.28
N VAL A 66 -8.32 14.36 9.22
CA VAL A 66 -8.43 12.90 9.30
C VAL A 66 -7.07 12.27 9.08
N THR A 67 -6.70 11.35 9.95
CA THR A 67 -5.47 10.57 9.78
C THR A 67 -5.84 9.14 9.38
N LEU A 68 -5.05 8.58 8.45
CA LEU A 68 -5.22 7.20 8.04
C LEU A 68 -4.07 6.37 8.58
N SER A 69 -4.37 5.14 8.92
CA SER A 69 -3.37 4.16 9.31
C SER A 69 -3.62 2.88 8.54
N ALA A 70 -2.54 2.20 8.21
CA ALA A 70 -2.60 0.86 7.62
C ALA A 70 -2.10 -0.13 8.65
N GLU A 71 -2.74 -1.28 8.67
CA GLU A 71 -2.38 -2.34 9.60
C GLU A 71 -2.28 -3.64 8.83
N PHE A 72 -1.21 -4.39 9.03
CA PHE A 72 -1.06 -5.66 8.34
C PHE A 72 -0.29 -6.64 9.21
N GLU A 73 -0.53 -7.93 8.96
CA GLU A 73 0.09 -9.01 9.72
C GLU A 73 1.42 -9.42 9.11
N VAL A 74 2.38 -9.68 9.99
CA VAL A 74 3.66 -10.25 9.60
C VAL A 74 3.82 -11.56 10.35
N GLU A 75 4.12 -12.61 9.63
CA GLU A 75 4.34 -13.91 10.24
C GLU A 75 5.64 -13.90 11.04
N ASP A 76 5.58 -14.44 12.26
CA ASP A 76 6.76 -14.50 13.11
C ASP A 76 7.56 -15.74 12.76
N MET A 77 8.62 -15.53 12.00
CA MET A 77 9.45 -16.62 11.53
C MET A 77 10.29 -17.26 12.63
N ARG A 78 10.36 -16.63 13.79
CA ARG A 78 11.14 -17.19 14.89
C ARG A 78 10.42 -18.32 15.61
N GLU A 79 9.18 -18.52 15.29
CA GLU A 79 8.36 -19.55 15.93
C GLU A 79 8.65 -20.95 15.40
N LYS A 80 9.53 -21.07 14.49
CA LYS A 80 9.88 -22.35 13.88
C LYS A 80 10.56 -23.30 14.85
#